data_3e5aa7bb6d6fae66f9f11dec7a361b6f
#
_entry.id   3e5aa7bb6d6fae66f9f11dec7a361b6f
#
_cell.length_a   1.000
_cell.length_b   1.000
_cell.length_c   1.000
_cell.angle_alpha   90.00
_cell.angle_beta   90.00
_cell.angle_gamma   90.00
#
_symmetry.space_group_name_H-M   'P 1'
#
loop_
_entity.id
_entity.type
_entity.pdbx_description
1 polymer ?
#
loop_
_entity_poly.entity_id
_entity_poly.type
_entity_poly.pdbx_seq_one_letter_code
_entity_poly.pdbx_strand_id
1 'polypeptide(L)'
;MVFFPLMGLTLPWIFKFGETGEFTFFYSNVGQPFHLWFLWHLMIFVIITALFRLPYLLSVKVLDGLNKIGLDFVGKVFRALGAFLSGILLRSRFPVVLIVVCAIINVYGWGELIPNPLATGLYFVVGYSLYSNSSLFTFLTKHWKYYLAVGIVVFALHTILTAVNAAVATDINGDNSTRLSKEESELSELLGLLIYLAKITGAVLFSYAFIGLSENKFGSYNAKLRFISDGAYWIYLIHLPIVTLVTFSMLKLPVFAEAKFLIAVIITCITSLVSYKYFVRHSFLGILLNGRRYP
;
A
#
# COMPACT_ATOMS: atom_id res chain seq x y z
N MET A 1 12.44 9.45 -11.04
CA MET A 1 12.19 10.57 -11.98
C MET A 1 12.00 10.10 -13.42
N VAL A 2 12.85 9.21 -13.98
CA VAL A 2 12.77 8.76 -15.40
C VAL A 2 11.45 8.07 -15.75
N PHE A 3 10.87 7.28 -14.86
CA PHE A 3 9.65 6.51 -15.13
C PHE A 3 8.35 7.33 -15.14
N PHE A 4 8.31 8.50 -14.49
CA PHE A 4 7.11 9.36 -14.51
C PHE A 4 6.81 9.89 -15.93
N PRO A 5 7.76 10.51 -16.64
CA PRO A 5 7.50 10.93 -18.02
C PRO A 5 7.21 9.73 -18.95
N LEU A 6 7.86 8.58 -18.75
CA LEU A 6 7.59 7.39 -19.56
C LEU A 6 6.13 6.94 -19.40
N MET A 7 5.59 6.93 -18.16
CA MET A 7 4.19 6.57 -17.91
C MET A 7 3.23 7.64 -18.43
N GLY A 8 3.56 8.92 -18.29
CA GLY A 8 2.78 10.02 -18.85
C GLY A 8 2.70 10.00 -20.37
N LEU A 9 3.68 9.39 -21.03
CA LEU A 9 3.66 9.18 -22.48
C LEU A 9 2.91 7.91 -22.90
N THR A 10 3.04 6.81 -22.16
CA THR A 10 2.51 5.50 -22.58
C THR A 10 1.06 5.28 -22.19
N LEU A 11 0.67 5.63 -20.97
CA LEU A 11 -0.67 5.36 -20.46
C LEU A 11 -1.78 6.09 -21.24
N PRO A 12 -1.67 7.40 -21.57
CA PRO A 12 -2.72 8.07 -22.33
C PRO A 12 -3.02 7.41 -23.69
N TRP A 13 -2.00 6.88 -24.34
CA TRP A 13 -2.18 6.14 -25.61
C TRP A 13 -2.93 4.84 -25.43
N ILE A 14 -2.60 4.09 -24.38
CA ILE A 14 -3.25 2.81 -24.10
C ILE A 14 -4.72 3.05 -23.75
N PHE A 15 -5.03 4.09 -22.96
CA PHE A 15 -6.42 4.45 -22.66
C PHE A 15 -7.16 4.91 -23.92
N LYS A 16 -6.54 5.73 -24.75
CA LYS A 16 -7.13 6.16 -26.02
C LYS A 16 -7.40 4.98 -26.96
N PHE A 17 -6.45 4.05 -27.05
CA PHE A 17 -6.67 2.79 -27.79
C PHE A 17 -7.86 2.01 -27.22
N GLY A 18 -8.01 1.94 -25.89
CA GLY A 18 -9.17 1.29 -25.25
C GLY A 18 -10.51 1.93 -25.61
N GLU A 19 -10.55 3.26 -25.77
CA GLU A 19 -11.75 4.02 -26.12
C GLU A 19 -12.08 3.93 -27.61
N THR A 20 -11.10 4.12 -28.49
CA THR A 20 -11.33 4.31 -29.94
C THR A 20 -10.98 3.09 -30.78
N GLY A 21 -10.16 2.16 -30.26
CA GLY A 21 -9.55 1.07 -31.03
C GLY A 21 -8.39 1.50 -31.92
N GLU A 22 -7.98 2.76 -31.88
CA GLU A 22 -6.89 3.31 -32.71
C GLU A 22 -5.74 3.84 -31.86
N PHE A 23 -4.51 3.58 -32.28
CA PHE A 23 -3.31 4.15 -31.66
C PHE A 23 -3.07 5.57 -32.20
N THR A 24 -3.68 6.57 -31.54
CA THR A 24 -3.44 7.98 -31.86
C THR A 24 -2.51 8.61 -30.84
N PHE A 25 -1.53 9.38 -31.30
CA PHE A 25 -0.64 10.13 -30.43
C PHE A 25 -1.42 11.21 -29.70
N PHE A 26 -1.53 11.08 -28.38
CA PHE A 26 -2.17 12.06 -27.52
C PHE A 26 -1.25 12.38 -26.35
N TYR A 27 -1.00 13.65 -26.12
CA TYR A 27 -0.20 14.12 -24.99
C TYR A 27 -1.14 14.75 -23.96
N SER A 28 -1.25 14.13 -22.78
CA SER A 28 -1.96 14.74 -21.67
C SER A 28 -1.23 14.54 -20.35
N ASN A 29 -1.18 15.62 -19.57
CA ASN A 29 -0.81 15.67 -18.14
C ASN A 29 0.40 14.82 -17.70
N VAL A 30 1.59 15.13 -18.21
CA VAL A 30 2.86 14.47 -17.84
C VAL A 30 3.22 14.63 -16.34
N GLY A 31 2.54 15.51 -15.64
CA GLY A 31 2.84 15.83 -14.23
C GLY A 31 2.13 14.96 -13.19
N GLN A 32 1.21 14.08 -13.60
CA GLN A 32 0.48 13.24 -12.64
C GLN A 32 1.22 11.92 -12.39
N PRO A 33 1.36 11.50 -11.12
CA PRO A 33 2.08 10.26 -10.77
C PRO A 33 1.34 8.99 -11.18
N PHE A 34 0.09 9.04 -11.65
CA PHE A 34 -0.73 7.88 -11.98
C PHE A 34 -0.64 6.80 -10.89
N HIS A 35 -0.44 5.53 -11.28
CA HIS A 35 -0.22 4.42 -10.35
C HIS A 35 1.13 4.47 -9.61
N LEU A 36 2.06 5.35 -10.01
CA LEU A 36 3.37 5.49 -9.37
C LEU A 36 3.32 6.35 -8.08
N TRP A 37 2.13 6.74 -7.60
CA TRP A 37 1.97 7.51 -6.37
C TRP A 37 2.68 6.88 -5.17
N PHE A 38 2.71 5.54 -5.10
CA PHE A 38 3.40 4.83 -4.03
C PHE A 38 4.91 5.10 -4.04
N LEU A 39 5.56 5.03 -5.21
CA LEU A 39 6.99 5.36 -5.33
C LEU A 39 7.26 6.83 -5.04
N TRP A 40 6.33 7.71 -5.40
CA TRP A 40 6.41 9.13 -5.07
C TRP A 40 6.42 9.34 -3.55
N HIS A 41 5.47 8.75 -2.84
CA HIS A 41 5.43 8.81 -1.38
C HIS A 41 6.67 8.18 -0.74
N LEU A 42 7.08 7.00 -1.22
CA LEU A 42 8.26 6.32 -0.71
C LEU A 42 9.52 7.19 -0.87
N MET A 43 9.69 7.83 -2.02
CA MET A 43 10.81 8.75 -2.26
C MET A 43 10.79 9.93 -1.28
N ILE A 44 9.63 10.55 -1.06
CA ILE A 44 9.46 11.63 -0.09
C ILE A 44 9.85 11.14 1.31
N PHE A 45 9.36 9.98 1.75
CA PHE A 45 9.65 9.45 3.08
C PHE A 45 11.13 9.11 3.27
N VAL A 46 11.78 8.56 2.24
CA VAL A 46 13.22 8.29 2.27
C VAL A 46 14.02 9.60 2.37
N ILE A 47 13.66 10.63 1.61
CA ILE A 47 14.30 11.95 1.69
C ILE A 47 14.09 12.56 3.07
N ILE A 48 12.86 12.56 3.59
CA ILE A 48 12.55 13.07 4.93
C ILE A 48 13.38 12.31 5.97
N THR A 49 13.41 10.98 5.91
CA THR A 49 14.20 10.16 6.85
C THR A 49 15.68 10.48 6.78
N ALA A 50 16.22 10.68 5.57
CA ALA A 50 17.62 11.05 5.38
C ALA A 50 17.92 12.45 5.94
N LEU A 51 17.03 13.42 5.72
CA LEU A 51 17.15 14.78 6.26
C LEU A 51 17.06 14.80 7.79
N PHE A 52 16.19 14.00 8.39
CA PHE A 52 16.07 13.91 9.85
C PHE A 52 17.18 13.09 10.51
N ARG A 53 17.95 12.32 9.75
CA ARG A 53 19.07 11.56 10.29
C ARG A 53 20.15 12.43 10.92
N LEU A 54 20.48 13.57 10.30
CA LEU A 54 21.50 14.49 10.80
C LEU A 54 21.10 15.10 12.16
N PRO A 55 19.94 15.77 12.30
CA PRO A 55 19.49 16.28 13.60
C PRO A 55 19.31 15.17 14.64
N TYR A 56 18.91 13.96 14.25
CA TYR A 56 18.88 12.82 15.17
C TYR A 56 20.27 12.47 15.69
N LEU A 57 21.30 12.37 14.83
CA LEU A 57 22.67 12.10 15.24
C LEU A 57 23.23 13.22 16.14
N LEU A 58 22.86 14.48 15.86
CA LEU A 58 23.21 15.62 16.70
C LEU A 58 22.52 15.53 18.07
N SER A 59 21.23 15.18 18.10
CA SER A 59 20.49 15.01 19.36
C SER A 59 21.07 13.88 20.23
N VAL A 60 21.49 12.77 19.64
CA VAL A 60 22.16 11.69 20.36
C VAL A 60 23.47 12.18 20.98
N LYS A 61 24.31 12.95 20.24
CA LYS A 61 25.54 13.54 20.78
C LYS A 61 25.26 14.53 21.90
N VAL A 62 24.21 15.34 21.78
CA VAL A 62 23.79 16.27 22.84
C VAL A 62 23.31 15.50 24.07
N LEU A 63 22.50 14.43 23.88
CA LEU A 63 22.06 13.59 24.99
C LEU A 63 23.23 12.89 25.69
N ASP A 64 24.24 12.43 24.93
CA ASP A 64 25.46 11.86 25.50
C ASP A 64 26.26 12.91 26.28
N GLY A 65 26.26 14.16 25.81
CA GLY A 65 26.82 15.30 26.52
C GLY A 65 26.07 15.61 27.83
N LEU A 66 24.72 15.60 27.78
CA LEU A 66 23.86 15.81 28.94
C LEU A 66 24.01 14.68 29.98
N ASN A 67 24.19 13.44 29.51
CA ASN A 67 24.46 12.29 30.39
C ASN A 67 25.77 12.49 31.17
N LYS A 68 26.81 13.08 30.55
CA LYS A 68 28.09 13.40 31.24
C LYS A 68 27.91 14.50 32.31
N ILE A 69 26.88 15.32 32.20
CA ILE A 69 26.58 16.40 33.16
C ILE A 69 25.55 15.93 34.24
N GLY A 70 25.15 14.64 34.22
CA GLY A 70 24.24 14.07 35.23
C GLY A 70 22.73 14.22 34.87
N LEU A 71 22.42 14.61 33.64
CA LEU A 71 21.02 14.71 33.14
C LEU A 71 20.54 13.45 32.39
N ASP A 72 20.90 12.27 32.92
CA ASP A 72 20.49 10.95 32.38
C ASP A 72 18.97 10.76 32.26
N PHE A 73 18.22 11.51 33.04
CA PHE A 73 16.76 11.42 33.06
C PHE A 73 16.13 11.72 31.71
N VAL A 74 16.59 12.74 30.99
CA VAL A 74 16.04 13.15 29.69
C VAL A 74 16.18 12.03 28.67
N GLY A 75 17.36 11.42 28.57
CA GLY A 75 17.59 10.29 27.66
C GLY A 75 16.77 9.05 28.02
N LYS A 76 16.53 8.80 29.31
CA LYS A 76 15.70 7.70 29.79
C LYS A 76 14.23 7.93 29.41
N VAL A 77 13.71 9.15 29.57
CA VAL A 77 12.33 9.51 29.19
C VAL A 77 12.09 9.33 27.70
N PHE A 78 13.00 9.82 26.83
CA PHE A 78 12.86 9.65 25.38
C PHE A 78 12.91 8.19 24.95
N ARG A 79 13.80 7.39 25.53
CA ARG A 79 13.86 5.93 25.25
C ARG A 79 12.60 5.21 25.75
N ALA A 80 12.12 5.56 26.96
CA ALA A 80 10.89 4.98 27.51
C ALA A 80 9.65 5.33 26.67
N LEU A 81 9.54 6.58 26.21
CA LEU A 81 8.47 7.01 25.34
C LEU A 81 8.51 6.27 23.98
N GLY A 82 9.69 6.16 23.36
CA GLY A 82 9.86 5.40 22.13
C GLY A 82 9.52 3.91 22.29
N ALA A 83 9.95 3.29 23.39
CA ALA A 83 9.62 1.90 23.69
C ALA A 83 8.11 1.71 23.98
N PHE A 84 7.50 2.64 24.67
CA PHE A 84 6.05 2.65 24.96
C PHE A 84 5.24 2.76 23.65
N LEU A 85 5.55 3.74 22.80
CA LEU A 85 4.86 3.94 21.52
C LEU A 85 5.03 2.73 20.59
N SER A 86 6.25 2.19 20.46
CA SER A 86 6.48 1.00 19.64
C SER A 86 5.77 -0.24 20.23
N GLY A 87 5.71 -0.35 21.55
CA GLY A 87 4.99 -1.42 22.25
C GLY A 87 3.49 -1.39 21.98
N ILE A 88 2.87 -0.22 22.07
CA ILE A 88 1.43 -0.04 21.81
C ILE A 88 1.10 -0.28 20.35
N LEU A 89 1.88 0.29 19.43
CA LEU A 89 1.58 0.23 17.99
C LEU A 89 1.83 -1.15 17.39
N LEU A 90 2.85 -1.86 17.87
CA LEU A 90 3.37 -3.05 17.17
C LEU A 90 3.26 -4.36 17.95
N ARG A 91 3.16 -4.33 19.30
CA ARG A 91 3.12 -5.53 20.15
C ARG A 91 1.71 -5.91 20.62
N SER A 92 0.69 -5.14 20.30
CA SER A 92 -0.67 -5.48 20.69
C SER A 92 -1.19 -6.65 19.88
N ARG A 93 -1.80 -7.64 20.52
CA ARG A 93 -2.51 -8.75 19.86
C ARG A 93 -3.61 -8.25 18.93
N PHE A 94 -4.25 -7.17 19.29
CA PHE A 94 -5.21 -6.48 18.46
C PHE A 94 -4.72 -5.04 18.27
N PRO A 95 -4.33 -4.63 17.08
CA PRO A 95 -3.68 -3.34 16.83
C PRO A 95 -4.70 -2.17 16.85
N VAL A 96 -5.49 -2.07 17.91
CA VAL A 96 -6.57 -1.06 18.05
C VAL A 96 -6.03 0.35 17.86
N VAL A 97 -4.92 0.68 18.51
CA VAL A 97 -4.34 2.02 18.43
C VAL A 97 -3.93 2.35 16.99
N LEU A 98 -3.31 1.39 16.29
CA LEU A 98 -2.94 1.58 14.88
C LEU A 98 -4.18 1.75 14.00
N ILE A 99 -5.23 0.95 14.23
CA ILE A 99 -6.50 1.05 13.50
C ILE A 99 -7.14 2.42 13.73
N VAL A 100 -7.22 2.87 14.98
CA VAL A 100 -7.81 4.18 15.33
C VAL A 100 -7.02 5.32 14.72
N VAL A 101 -5.68 5.29 14.80
CA VAL A 101 -4.83 6.32 14.20
C VAL A 101 -4.97 6.32 12.67
N CYS A 102 -4.99 5.14 12.02
CA CYS A 102 -5.25 5.03 10.58
C CYS A 102 -6.63 5.58 10.22
N ALA A 103 -7.67 5.28 11.01
CA ALA A 103 -9.01 5.77 10.78
C ALA A 103 -9.06 7.31 10.85
N ILE A 104 -8.52 7.91 11.91
CA ILE A 104 -8.49 9.36 12.07
C ILE A 104 -7.76 10.05 10.91
N ILE A 105 -6.59 9.53 10.53
CA ILE A 105 -5.79 10.14 9.45
C ILE A 105 -6.49 10.04 8.10
N ASN A 106 -7.19 8.94 7.83
CA ASN A 106 -7.88 8.74 6.55
C ASN A 106 -9.24 9.44 6.44
N VAL A 107 -9.80 9.97 7.53
CA VAL A 107 -11.03 10.80 7.48
C VAL A 107 -10.82 12.02 6.59
N TYR A 108 -9.64 12.61 6.66
CA TYR A 108 -9.27 13.75 5.80
C TYR A 108 -8.81 13.22 4.44
N GLY A 109 -9.72 13.12 3.48
CA GLY A 109 -9.41 12.76 2.10
C GLY A 109 -8.37 13.73 1.50
N TRP A 110 -7.39 13.20 0.78
CA TRP A 110 -6.35 14.00 0.10
C TRP A 110 -6.60 14.13 -1.41
N GLY A 111 -7.68 13.58 -1.90
CA GLY A 111 -8.07 13.49 -3.30
C GLY A 111 -8.45 12.08 -3.71
N GLU A 112 -9.13 11.96 -4.85
CA GLU A 112 -9.71 10.68 -5.29
C GLU A 112 -8.66 9.68 -5.78
N LEU A 113 -7.55 10.15 -6.37
CA LEU A 113 -6.57 9.31 -7.07
C LEU A 113 -5.32 9.02 -6.26
N ILE A 114 -4.99 9.84 -5.25
CA ILE A 114 -3.75 9.71 -4.47
C ILE A 114 -4.14 9.48 -3.01
N PRO A 115 -3.72 8.36 -2.39
CA PRO A 115 -3.96 8.11 -0.97
C PRO A 115 -3.34 9.20 -0.10
N ASN A 116 -3.92 9.40 1.09
CA ASN A 116 -3.42 10.36 2.06
C ASN A 116 -1.93 10.05 2.41
N PRO A 117 -0.99 11.01 2.17
CA PRO A 117 0.43 10.79 2.45
C PRO A 117 0.72 10.55 3.94
N LEU A 118 -0.10 11.06 4.85
CA LEU A 118 0.07 10.81 6.28
C LEU A 118 -0.25 9.35 6.64
N ALA A 119 -1.30 8.77 6.03
CA ALA A 119 -1.65 7.37 6.21
C ALA A 119 -0.56 6.43 5.65
N THR A 120 -0.08 6.70 4.43
CA THR A 120 1.01 5.94 3.83
C THR A 120 2.32 6.13 4.59
N GLY A 121 2.58 7.32 5.14
CA GLY A 121 3.71 7.61 6.02
C GLY A 121 3.66 6.81 7.32
N LEU A 122 2.48 6.61 7.91
CA LEU A 122 2.32 5.76 9.08
C LEU A 122 2.74 4.30 8.79
N TYR A 123 2.29 3.75 7.66
CA TYR A 123 2.72 2.40 7.25
C TYR A 123 4.23 2.33 6.98
N PHE A 124 4.82 3.38 6.42
CA PHE A 124 6.27 3.47 6.26
C PHE A 124 7.00 3.45 7.61
N VAL A 125 6.53 4.22 8.60
CA VAL A 125 7.09 4.22 9.96
C VAL A 125 6.96 2.86 10.64
N VAL A 126 5.81 2.19 10.49
CA VAL A 126 5.61 0.81 10.98
C VAL A 126 6.60 -0.15 10.33
N GLY A 127 6.76 -0.10 9.01
CA GLY A 127 7.74 -0.92 8.28
C GLY A 127 9.19 -0.67 8.71
N TYR A 128 9.57 0.59 8.88
CA TYR A 128 10.89 0.98 9.37
C TYR A 128 11.14 0.49 10.82
N SER A 129 10.12 0.58 11.68
CA SER A 129 10.19 0.09 13.06
C SER A 129 10.35 -1.43 13.13
N LEU A 130 9.64 -2.18 12.26
CA LEU A 130 9.79 -3.62 12.12
C LEU A 130 11.20 -3.99 11.66
N TYR A 131 11.74 -3.28 10.67
CA TYR A 131 13.11 -3.48 10.19
C TYR A 131 14.15 -3.23 11.28
N SER A 132 13.96 -2.18 12.09
CA SER A 132 14.87 -1.80 13.17
C SER A 132 14.79 -2.73 14.39
N ASN A 133 13.67 -3.44 14.59
CA ASN A 133 13.41 -4.30 15.73
C ASN A 133 12.93 -5.69 15.30
N SER A 134 13.89 -6.58 15.02
CA SER A 134 13.58 -7.96 14.58
C SER A 134 12.71 -8.76 15.57
N SER A 135 12.74 -8.41 16.87
CA SER A 135 11.89 -9.06 17.88
C SER A 135 10.38 -8.87 17.63
N LEU A 136 9.99 -7.82 16.90
CA LEU A 136 8.59 -7.58 16.54
C LEU A 136 8.07 -8.56 15.49
N PHE A 137 8.96 -9.05 14.60
CA PHE A 137 8.59 -10.09 13.64
C PHE A 137 8.19 -11.39 14.34
N THR A 138 8.85 -11.76 15.43
CA THR A 138 8.52 -12.97 16.19
C THR A 138 7.06 -12.96 16.66
N PHE A 139 6.56 -11.81 17.05
CA PHE A 139 5.16 -11.68 17.45
C PHE A 139 4.20 -11.85 16.28
N LEU A 140 4.48 -11.24 15.13
CA LEU A 140 3.68 -11.34 13.92
C LEU A 140 3.69 -12.76 13.35
N THR A 141 4.86 -13.41 13.31
CA THR A 141 5.01 -14.78 12.84
C THR A 141 4.25 -15.80 13.69
N LYS A 142 4.15 -15.55 15.00
CA LYS A 142 3.41 -16.42 15.91
C LYS A 142 1.89 -16.30 15.74
N HIS A 143 1.37 -15.10 15.41
CA HIS A 143 -0.06 -14.81 15.43
C HIS A 143 -0.67 -14.57 14.04
N TRP A 144 0.05 -14.80 12.94
CA TRP A 144 -0.43 -14.51 11.58
C TRP A 144 -1.75 -15.18 11.21
N LYS A 145 -1.99 -16.43 11.68
CA LYS A 145 -3.24 -17.16 11.43
C LYS A 145 -4.43 -16.47 12.08
N TYR A 146 -4.23 -15.95 13.30
CA TYR A 146 -5.25 -15.17 14.01
C TYR A 146 -5.60 -13.89 13.24
N TYR A 147 -4.61 -13.13 12.81
CA TYR A 147 -4.83 -11.91 12.02
C TYR A 147 -5.51 -12.20 10.69
N LEU A 148 -5.13 -13.30 10.04
CA LEU A 148 -5.76 -13.74 8.79
C LEU A 148 -7.22 -14.10 9.00
N ALA A 149 -7.53 -14.93 10.00
CA ALA A 149 -8.89 -15.36 10.29
C ALA A 149 -9.81 -14.18 10.63
N VAL A 150 -9.37 -13.30 11.55
CA VAL A 150 -10.16 -12.10 11.92
C VAL A 150 -10.26 -11.15 10.72
N GLY A 151 -9.19 -10.99 9.94
CA GLY A 151 -9.20 -10.20 8.72
C GLY A 151 -10.21 -10.67 7.69
N ILE A 152 -10.34 -12.00 7.49
CA ILE A 152 -11.36 -12.60 6.60
C ILE A 152 -12.77 -12.29 7.11
N VAL A 153 -13.03 -12.44 8.42
CA VAL A 153 -14.33 -12.11 9.01
C VAL A 153 -14.69 -10.64 8.81
N VAL A 154 -13.72 -9.73 9.07
CA VAL A 154 -13.90 -8.29 8.87
C VAL A 154 -14.11 -7.94 7.40
N PHE A 155 -13.42 -8.62 6.49
CA PHE A 155 -13.61 -8.44 5.05
C PHE A 155 -15.00 -8.90 4.60
N ALA A 156 -15.47 -10.06 5.07
CA ALA A 156 -16.81 -10.53 4.80
C ALA A 156 -17.87 -9.54 5.33
N LEU A 157 -17.69 -9.04 6.55
CA LEU A 157 -18.55 -8.00 7.12
C LEU A 157 -18.56 -6.72 6.26
N HIS A 158 -17.38 -6.24 5.84
CA HIS A 158 -17.26 -5.10 4.94
C HIS A 158 -18.04 -5.32 3.63
N THR A 159 -17.93 -6.50 3.03
CA THR A 159 -18.62 -6.84 1.78
C THR A 159 -20.14 -6.86 1.96
N ILE A 160 -20.63 -7.47 3.06
CA ILE A 160 -22.05 -7.50 3.40
C ILE A 160 -22.58 -6.09 3.64
N LEU A 161 -21.89 -5.28 4.46
CA LEU A 161 -22.31 -3.89 4.73
C LEU A 161 -22.35 -3.04 3.46
N THR A 162 -21.38 -3.23 2.56
CA THR A 162 -21.34 -2.51 1.27
C THR A 162 -22.51 -2.92 0.38
N ALA A 163 -22.86 -4.21 0.33
CA ALA A 163 -24.02 -4.70 -0.42
C ALA A 163 -25.34 -4.17 0.16
N VAL A 164 -25.48 -4.15 1.50
CA VAL A 164 -26.66 -3.57 2.17
C VAL A 164 -26.77 -2.08 1.87
N ASN A 165 -25.67 -1.32 1.98
CA ASN A 165 -25.67 0.11 1.68
C ASN A 165 -26.03 0.39 0.20
N ALA A 166 -25.58 -0.43 -0.74
CA ALA A 166 -25.94 -0.32 -2.14
C ALA A 166 -27.43 -0.61 -2.37
N ALA A 167 -28.01 -1.61 -1.68
CA ALA A 167 -29.43 -1.91 -1.75
C ALA A 167 -30.28 -0.75 -1.20
N VAL A 168 -29.92 -0.20 -0.03
CA VAL A 168 -30.60 0.98 0.54
C VAL A 168 -30.51 2.16 -0.42
N ALA A 169 -29.37 2.42 -1.04
CA ALA A 169 -29.21 3.51 -2.00
C ALA A 169 -30.03 3.32 -3.29
N THR A 170 -30.27 2.08 -3.73
CA THR A 170 -31.13 1.80 -4.91
C THR A 170 -32.60 1.99 -4.60
N ASP A 171 -33.06 1.59 -3.43
CA ASP A 171 -34.45 1.82 -2.99
C ASP A 171 -34.76 3.32 -2.90
N ILE A 172 -33.86 4.12 -2.37
CA ILE A 172 -33.96 5.57 -2.26
C ILE A 172 -34.08 6.25 -3.65
N ASN A 173 -33.31 5.79 -4.63
CA ASN A 173 -33.31 6.35 -5.98
C ASN A 173 -34.51 5.87 -6.84
N GLY A 174 -35.13 4.78 -6.45
CA GLY A 174 -36.32 4.20 -7.14
C GLY A 174 -37.62 4.89 -6.74
N ASP A 175 -37.71 5.43 -5.56
CA ASP A 175 -38.87 6.20 -5.10
C ASP A 175 -38.65 7.69 -5.39
N ASN A 176 -39.42 8.27 -6.30
CA ASN A 176 -39.33 9.69 -6.72
C ASN A 176 -39.63 10.71 -5.60
N SER A 177 -39.60 10.30 -4.34
CA SER A 177 -39.76 11.18 -3.19
C SER A 177 -38.46 11.88 -2.87
N THR A 178 -38.38 13.14 -3.20
CA THR A 178 -37.22 14.07 -3.08
C THR A 178 -36.79 14.41 -1.64
N ARG A 179 -37.20 13.66 -0.64
CA ARG A 179 -36.76 13.83 0.75
C ARG A 179 -36.55 12.48 1.41
N LEU A 180 -35.28 12.10 1.60
CA LEU A 180 -34.90 11.08 2.57
C LEU A 180 -35.58 11.36 3.91
N SER A 181 -36.23 10.37 4.49
CA SER A 181 -36.65 10.48 5.88
C SER A 181 -35.38 10.66 6.74
N LYS A 182 -35.49 11.38 7.84
CA LYS A 182 -34.36 11.61 8.74
C LYS A 182 -33.70 10.28 9.17
N GLU A 183 -34.53 9.26 9.38
CA GLU A 183 -34.09 7.91 9.78
C GLU A 183 -33.25 7.21 8.69
N GLU A 184 -33.62 7.33 7.43
CA GLU A 184 -32.86 6.76 6.29
C GLU A 184 -31.50 7.45 6.11
N SER A 185 -31.45 8.77 6.34
CA SER A 185 -30.20 9.52 6.34
C SER A 185 -29.27 9.07 7.45
N GLU A 186 -29.78 8.96 8.68
CA GLU A 186 -29.00 8.50 9.83
C GLU A 186 -28.50 7.06 9.65
N LEU A 187 -29.31 6.17 9.07
CA LEU A 187 -28.93 4.79 8.76
C LEU A 187 -27.81 4.75 7.72
N SER A 188 -27.91 5.53 6.66
CA SER A 188 -26.89 5.60 5.59
C SER A 188 -25.54 6.12 6.15
N GLU A 189 -25.56 7.13 7.00
CA GLU A 189 -24.36 7.65 7.67
C GLU A 189 -23.70 6.60 8.58
N LEU A 190 -24.52 5.88 9.37
CA LEU A 190 -24.04 4.81 10.22
C LEU A 190 -23.41 3.66 9.40
N LEU A 191 -24.08 3.22 8.33
CA LEU A 191 -23.57 2.20 7.44
C LEU A 191 -22.25 2.65 6.79
N GLY A 192 -22.15 3.90 6.34
CA GLY A 192 -20.93 4.49 5.80
C GLY A 192 -19.77 4.45 6.80
N LEU A 193 -20.03 4.81 8.05
CA LEU A 193 -19.03 4.74 9.12
C LEU A 193 -18.56 3.29 9.40
N LEU A 194 -19.51 2.35 9.47
CA LEU A 194 -19.19 0.94 9.71
C LEU A 194 -18.38 0.32 8.57
N ILE A 195 -18.75 0.62 7.32
CA ILE A 195 -18.01 0.21 6.11
C ILE A 195 -16.57 0.77 6.16
N TYR A 196 -16.44 2.05 6.49
CA TYR A 196 -15.16 2.71 6.61
C TYR A 196 -14.27 2.07 7.67
N LEU A 197 -14.79 1.86 8.88
CA LEU A 197 -14.05 1.21 9.98
C LEU A 197 -13.68 -0.24 9.65
N ALA A 198 -14.57 -1.00 9.02
CA ALA A 198 -14.30 -2.36 8.58
C ALA A 198 -13.18 -2.40 7.52
N LYS A 199 -13.19 -1.46 6.56
CA LYS A 199 -12.14 -1.31 5.54
C LYS A 199 -10.77 -1.08 6.15
N ILE A 200 -10.64 -0.11 7.07
CA ILE A 200 -9.37 0.21 7.72
C ILE A 200 -8.89 -0.94 8.60
N THR A 201 -9.80 -1.53 9.39
CA THR A 201 -9.48 -2.67 10.25
C THR A 201 -8.99 -3.86 9.43
N GLY A 202 -9.67 -4.19 8.34
CA GLY A 202 -9.27 -5.24 7.42
C GLY A 202 -7.89 -5.00 6.82
N ALA A 203 -7.62 -3.77 6.37
CA ALA A 203 -6.32 -3.40 5.79
C ALA A 203 -5.15 -3.62 6.77
N VAL A 204 -5.32 -3.21 8.04
CA VAL A 204 -4.30 -3.41 9.09
C VAL A 204 -4.12 -4.89 9.41
N LEU A 205 -5.21 -5.63 9.60
CA LEU A 205 -5.16 -7.06 9.94
C LEU A 205 -4.54 -7.90 8.83
N PHE A 206 -4.91 -7.67 7.57
CA PHE A 206 -4.28 -8.34 6.44
C PHE A 206 -2.81 -7.99 6.29
N SER A 207 -2.41 -6.74 6.52
CA SER A 207 -1.01 -6.34 6.50
C SER A 207 -0.20 -7.13 7.54
N TYR A 208 -0.70 -7.26 8.77
CA TYR A 208 -0.07 -8.05 9.81
C TYR A 208 -0.04 -9.55 9.47
N ALA A 209 -1.15 -10.08 8.95
CA ALA A 209 -1.24 -11.47 8.53
C ALA A 209 -0.22 -11.81 7.43
N PHE A 210 -0.14 -10.99 6.39
CA PHE A 210 0.76 -11.24 5.27
C PHE A 210 2.23 -11.04 5.63
N ILE A 211 2.58 -10.06 6.47
CA ILE A 211 3.94 -9.91 6.99
C ILE A 211 4.32 -11.14 7.81
N GLY A 212 3.47 -11.54 8.76
CA GLY A 212 3.71 -12.71 9.60
C GLY A 212 3.75 -14.04 8.84
N LEU A 213 2.87 -14.21 7.83
CA LEU A 213 2.87 -15.37 6.93
C LEU A 213 4.15 -15.43 6.10
N SER A 214 4.55 -14.30 5.51
CA SER A 214 5.73 -14.22 4.65
C SER A 214 6.99 -14.57 5.44
N GLU A 215 7.16 -14.02 6.63
CA GLU A 215 8.30 -14.33 7.49
C GLU A 215 8.27 -15.79 7.95
N ASN A 216 7.10 -16.32 8.33
CA ASN A 216 6.96 -17.69 8.79
C ASN A 216 7.22 -18.74 7.70
N LYS A 217 6.76 -18.49 6.46
CA LYS A 217 6.81 -19.47 5.36
C LYS A 217 7.99 -19.25 4.41
N PHE A 218 8.44 -18.02 4.26
CA PHE A 218 9.43 -17.61 3.26
C PHE A 218 10.65 -16.92 3.87
N GLY A 219 10.81 -16.93 5.20
CA GLY A 219 11.96 -16.36 5.89
C GLY A 219 13.28 -17.09 5.60
N SER A 220 13.23 -18.36 5.18
CA SER A 220 14.42 -19.08 4.73
C SER A 220 14.82 -18.68 3.30
N TYR A 221 16.13 -18.69 3.02
CA TYR A 221 16.64 -18.36 1.70
C TYR A 221 16.12 -19.32 0.63
N ASN A 222 15.47 -18.76 -0.40
CA ASN A 222 15.03 -19.47 -1.59
C ASN A 222 15.35 -18.63 -2.83
N ALA A 223 16.18 -19.17 -3.73
CA ALA A 223 16.65 -18.45 -4.92
C ALA A 223 15.52 -18.00 -5.86
N LYS A 224 14.43 -18.80 -5.98
CA LYS A 224 13.27 -18.45 -6.82
C LYS A 224 12.48 -17.30 -6.22
N LEU A 225 12.21 -17.36 -4.91
CA LEU A 225 11.54 -16.28 -4.18
C LEU A 225 12.37 -15.00 -4.21
N ARG A 226 13.69 -15.14 -4.05
CA ARG A 226 14.61 -14.00 -4.17
C ARG A 226 14.54 -13.35 -5.54
N PHE A 227 14.51 -14.15 -6.61
CA PHE A 227 14.37 -13.64 -7.98
C PHE A 227 13.07 -12.84 -8.16
N ILE A 228 11.94 -13.36 -7.66
CA ILE A 228 10.64 -12.68 -7.73
C ILE A 228 10.65 -11.38 -6.90
N SER A 229 11.18 -11.44 -5.69
CA SER A 229 11.30 -10.28 -4.80
C SER A 229 12.17 -9.17 -5.40
N ASP A 230 13.29 -9.53 -5.99
CA ASP A 230 14.20 -8.58 -6.66
C ASP A 230 13.53 -7.96 -7.92
N GLY A 231 12.61 -8.69 -8.57
CA GLY A 231 11.80 -8.20 -9.69
C GLY A 231 10.61 -7.34 -9.29
N ALA A 232 10.23 -7.29 -8.02
CA ALA A 232 8.99 -6.66 -7.58
C ALA A 232 8.87 -5.17 -7.95
N TYR A 233 9.95 -4.39 -7.82
CA TYR A 233 9.96 -2.98 -8.23
C TYR A 233 9.77 -2.81 -9.74
N TRP A 234 10.39 -3.68 -10.54
CA TRP A 234 10.21 -3.64 -11.99
C TRP A 234 8.79 -4.02 -12.39
N ILE A 235 8.25 -5.09 -11.80
CA ILE A 235 6.86 -5.51 -12.00
C ILE A 235 5.91 -4.34 -11.68
N TYR A 236 6.11 -3.68 -10.53
CA TYR A 236 5.31 -2.52 -10.14
C TYR A 236 5.38 -1.38 -11.16
N LEU A 237 6.55 -1.13 -11.75
CA LEU A 237 6.72 -0.07 -12.73
C LEU A 237 5.97 -0.33 -14.04
N ILE A 238 5.97 -1.56 -14.54
CA ILE A 238 5.48 -1.85 -15.88
C ILE A 238 4.13 -2.58 -15.95
N HIS A 239 3.60 -3.04 -14.79
CA HIS A 239 2.38 -3.85 -14.80
C HIS A 239 1.17 -3.09 -15.37
N LEU A 240 1.00 -1.80 -15.05
CA LEU A 240 -0.19 -1.06 -15.48
C LEU A 240 -0.27 -0.90 -16.99
N PRO A 241 0.76 -0.43 -17.71
CA PRO A 241 0.72 -0.42 -19.17
C PRO A 241 0.41 -1.77 -19.80
N ILE A 242 0.98 -2.86 -19.27
CA ILE A 242 0.78 -4.20 -19.80
C ILE A 242 -0.64 -4.69 -19.53
N VAL A 243 -1.10 -4.62 -18.28
CA VAL A 243 -2.42 -5.13 -17.91
C VAL A 243 -3.54 -4.36 -18.61
N THR A 244 -3.40 -3.03 -18.74
CA THR A 244 -4.40 -2.21 -19.45
C THR A 244 -4.42 -2.53 -20.95
N LEU A 245 -3.26 -2.64 -21.59
CA LEU A 245 -3.18 -3.02 -23.00
C LEU A 245 -3.81 -4.38 -23.26
N VAL A 246 -3.48 -5.38 -22.45
CA VAL A 246 -4.04 -6.75 -22.59
C VAL A 246 -5.55 -6.74 -22.33
N THR A 247 -6.01 -6.04 -21.29
CA THR A 247 -7.44 -5.95 -20.98
C THR A 247 -8.22 -5.28 -22.11
N PHE A 248 -7.73 -4.16 -22.63
CA PHE A 248 -8.41 -3.45 -23.73
C PHE A 248 -8.42 -4.26 -25.02
N SER A 249 -7.36 -4.99 -25.32
CA SER A 249 -7.32 -5.89 -26.48
C SER A 249 -8.36 -7.02 -26.39
N MET A 250 -8.76 -7.39 -25.17
CA MET A 250 -9.74 -8.45 -24.94
C MET A 250 -11.18 -7.93 -24.75
N LEU A 251 -11.45 -6.61 -24.76
CA LEU A 251 -12.78 -6.06 -24.49
C LEU A 251 -13.86 -6.65 -25.40
N LYS A 252 -13.59 -6.74 -26.70
CA LYS A 252 -14.54 -7.21 -27.72
C LYS A 252 -14.64 -8.74 -27.84
N LEU A 253 -13.78 -9.49 -27.14
CA LEU A 253 -13.81 -10.94 -27.20
C LEU A 253 -14.98 -11.51 -26.38
N PRO A 254 -15.72 -12.51 -26.90
CA PRO A 254 -16.81 -13.16 -26.17
C PRO A 254 -16.28 -14.17 -25.13
N VAL A 255 -15.54 -13.67 -24.12
CA VAL A 255 -14.93 -14.45 -23.06
C VAL A 255 -15.45 -13.90 -21.73
N PHE A 256 -15.68 -14.78 -20.75
CA PHE A 256 -16.11 -14.39 -19.40
C PHE A 256 -15.12 -13.43 -18.74
N ALA A 257 -15.63 -12.50 -17.91
CA ALA A 257 -14.84 -11.47 -17.26
C ALA A 257 -13.71 -12.05 -16.39
N GLU A 258 -13.99 -13.13 -15.68
CA GLU A 258 -13.04 -13.84 -14.82
C GLU A 258 -11.88 -14.44 -15.63
N ALA A 259 -12.18 -15.02 -16.79
CA ALA A 259 -11.15 -15.58 -17.67
C ALA A 259 -10.28 -14.45 -18.28
N LYS A 260 -10.88 -13.32 -18.70
CA LYS A 260 -10.13 -12.13 -19.15
C LYS A 260 -9.20 -11.62 -18.05
N PHE A 261 -9.70 -11.54 -16.82
CA PHE A 261 -8.89 -11.14 -15.66
C PHE A 261 -7.70 -12.08 -15.45
N LEU A 262 -7.93 -13.39 -15.41
CA LEU A 262 -6.85 -14.37 -15.22
C LEU A 262 -5.80 -14.30 -16.34
N ILE A 263 -6.24 -14.21 -17.59
CA ILE A 263 -5.35 -14.08 -18.76
C ILE A 263 -4.51 -12.79 -18.62
N ALA A 264 -5.13 -11.66 -18.30
CA ALA A 264 -4.43 -10.39 -18.12
C ALA A 264 -3.37 -10.47 -17.01
N VAL A 265 -3.71 -11.06 -15.87
CA VAL A 265 -2.78 -11.25 -14.75
C VAL A 265 -1.60 -12.16 -15.16
N ILE A 266 -1.88 -13.31 -15.78
CA ILE A 266 -0.85 -14.26 -16.18
C ILE A 266 0.11 -13.63 -17.20
N ILE A 267 -0.43 -13.00 -18.25
CA ILE A 267 0.40 -12.35 -19.28
C ILE A 267 1.24 -11.23 -18.65
N THR A 268 0.64 -10.41 -17.78
CA THR A 268 1.36 -9.32 -17.11
C THR A 268 2.49 -9.86 -16.23
N CYS A 269 2.25 -10.90 -15.44
CA CYS A 269 3.26 -11.51 -14.59
C CYS A 269 4.40 -12.12 -15.41
N ILE A 270 4.08 -12.91 -16.45
CA ILE A 270 5.10 -13.54 -17.30
C ILE A 270 5.93 -12.48 -18.01
N THR A 271 5.30 -11.51 -18.67
CA THR A 271 6.00 -10.46 -19.43
C THR A 271 6.87 -9.62 -18.50
N SER A 272 6.38 -9.29 -17.30
CA SER A 272 7.15 -8.53 -16.33
C SER A 272 8.36 -9.29 -15.80
N LEU A 273 8.23 -10.58 -15.47
CA LEU A 273 9.34 -11.41 -14.99
C LEU A 273 10.36 -11.72 -16.10
N VAL A 274 9.90 -11.96 -17.31
CA VAL A 274 10.78 -12.18 -18.47
C VAL A 274 11.56 -10.92 -18.78
N SER A 275 10.89 -9.76 -18.87
CA SER A 275 11.58 -8.49 -19.11
C SER A 275 12.53 -8.13 -17.98
N TYR A 276 12.18 -8.39 -16.71
CA TYR A 276 13.11 -8.25 -15.58
C TYR A 276 14.37 -9.07 -15.78
N LYS A 277 14.22 -10.36 -16.12
CA LYS A 277 15.34 -11.28 -16.30
C LYS A 277 16.32 -10.81 -17.38
N TYR A 278 15.82 -10.41 -18.55
CA TYR A 278 16.66 -10.14 -19.71
C TYR A 278 17.11 -8.69 -19.83
N PHE A 279 16.28 -7.71 -19.45
CA PHE A 279 16.59 -6.30 -19.68
C PHE A 279 17.02 -5.55 -18.41
N VAL A 280 16.59 -5.99 -17.23
CA VAL A 280 16.80 -5.22 -16.01
C VAL A 280 17.87 -5.80 -15.12
N ARG A 281 17.82 -7.09 -14.86
CA ARG A 281 18.64 -7.77 -13.84
C ARG A 281 20.14 -7.50 -13.99
N HIS A 282 20.66 -7.51 -15.19
CA HIS A 282 22.10 -7.35 -15.49
C HIS A 282 22.46 -5.93 -15.93
N SER A 283 21.48 -5.03 -16.05
CA SER A 283 21.64 -3.66 -16.52
C SER A 283 21.84 -2.64 -15.38
N PHE A 284 22.15 -1.40 -15.76
CA PHE A 284 22.17 -0.27 -14.85
C PHE A 284 20.83 -0.06 -14.11
N LEU A 285 19.70 -0.37 -14.77
CA LEU A 285 18.38 -0.31 -14.17
C LEU A 285 18.26 -1.26 -12.96
N GLY A 286 18.84 -2.45 -13.06
CA GLY A 286 18.87 -3.41 -11.96
C GLY A 286 19.66 -2.90 -10.76
N ILE A 287 20.78 -2.19 -10.99
CA ILE A 287 21.52 -1.54 -9.91
C ILE A 287 20.71 -0.44 -9.26
N LEU A 288 20.03 0.39 -10.05
CA LEU A 288 19.20 1.49 -9.56
C LEU A 288 18.02 0.99 -8.71
N LEU A 289 17.36 -0.10 -9.13
CA LEU A 289 16.17 -0.62 -8.46
C LEU A 289 16.50 -1.48 -7.24
N ASN A 290 17.58 -2.25 -7.29
CA ASN A 290 17.91 -3.25 -6.26
C ASN A 290 19.15 -2.89 -5.42
N GLY A 291 19.83 -1.79 -5.74
CA GLY A 291 21.02 -1.33 -5.03
C GLY A 291 22.26 -2.23 -5.23
N ARG A 292 22.20 -3.23 -6.10
CA ARG A 292 23.29 -4.19 -6.37
C ARG A 292 23.26 -4.71 -7.79
N ARG A 293 24.43 -5.09 -8.31
CA ARG A 293 24.59 -5.77 -9.57
C ARG A 293 24.52 -7.28 -9.36
N TYR A 294 23.78 -7.95 -10.20
CA TYR A 294 23.78 -9.41 -10.26
C TYR A 294 24.80 -9.88 -11.29
N PRO A 295 25.52 -10.95 -11.01
CA PRO A 295 26.43 -11.56 -11.99
C PRO A 295 25.67 -12.13 -13.19
#